data_1e922c00b2cb33df49b9f6fa16db6405
#
_entry.id   1e922c00b2cb33df49b9f6fa16db6405
#
_cell.length_a   1.000
_cell.length_b   1.000
_cell.length_c   1.000
_cell.angle_alpha   90.00
_cell.angle_beta   90.00
_cell.angle_gamma   90.00
#
_symmetry.space_group_name_H-M   'P 1'
#
loop_
_entity.id
_entity.type
_entity.pdbx_description
1 polymer ?
#
loop_
_entity_poly.entity_id
_entity_poly.type
_entity_poly.pdbx_seq_one_letter_code
_entity_poly.pdbx_strand_id
1 'polypeptide(L)'
;MAVLRFLAALIILVAFSAFFSASETAFSSLNQIRLKSRAEDGDSAAARVLAMSEKYDKLLSTILIGNNIVNIAAASIGTVLFTRLLDPERGATVSTFVLTIVVLIFGEVTPKSLAKEMPETVATAVSPFLNLLMILFTPLTWLFSQWKRLLGHFIRSTEEDTITEGELMTMVSEAENDGELTDRKASSSAAPLSSTMWRWRRSSRPAWM
;
A
#
# COMPACT_ATOMS: atom_id res chain seq x y z
N MET A 1 22.60 -11.43 31.84
CA MET A 1 22.97 -10.53 30.73
C MET A 1 22.49 -11.01 29.36
N ALA A 2 22.65 -12.29 29.00
CA ALA A 2 22.20 -12.81 27.69
C ALA A 2 20.69 -12.67 27.45
N VAL A 3 19.84 -13.09 28.43
CA VAL A 3 18.38 -13.00 28.33
C VAL A 3 17.89 -11.57 28.09
N LEU A 4 18.49 -10.58 28.80
CA LEU A 4 18.14 -9.18 28.63
C LEU A 4 18.45 -8.66 27.19
N ARG A 5 19.54 -9.14 26.58
CA ARG A 5 19.88 -8.79 25.19
C ARG A 5 18.86 -9.37 24.19
N PHE A 6 18.40 -10.61 24.40
CA PHE A 6 17.37 -11.22 23.56
C PHE A 6 16.03 -10.51 23.70
N LEU A 7 15.63 -10.16 24.93
CA LEU A 7 14.42 -9.39 25.16
C LEU A 7 14.47 -8.00 24.51
N ALA A 8 15.59 -7.29 24.66
CA ALA A 8 15.76 -6.00 24.01
C ALA A 8 15.69 -6.12 22.46
N ALA A 9 16.32 -7.13 21.88
CA ALA A 9 16.24 -7.40 20.46
C ALA A 9 14.80 -7.70 20.01
N LEU A 10 14.05 -8.50 20.76
CA LEU A 10 12.64 -8.80 20.46
C LEU A 10 11.76 -7.55 20.51
N ILE A 11 11.95 -6.70 21.54
CA ILE A 11 11.19 -5.42 21.63
C ILE A 11 11.47 -4.54 20.41
N ILE A 12 12.73 -4.42 20.00
CA ILE A 12 13.12 -3.66 18.81
C ILE A 12 12.48 -4.25 17.55
N LEU A 13 12.50 -5.57 17.39
CA LEU A 13 11.91 -6.25 16.24
C LEU A 13 10.38 -6.07 16.19
N VAL A 14 9.70 -6.20 17.33
CA VAL A 14 8.24 -5.94 17.41
C VAL A 14 7.93 -4.48 17.07
N ALA A 15 8.75 -3.53 17.50
CA ALA A 15 8.59 -2.12 17.14
C ALA A 15 8.80 -1.88 15.64
N PHE A 16 9.75 -2.56 15.00
CA PHE A 16 9.91 -2.53 13.54
C PHE A 16 8.74 -3.21 12.81
N SER A 17 8.22 -4.33 13.32
CA SER A 17 6.99 -4.95 12.77
C SER A 17 5.82 -3.97 12.83
N ALA A 18 5.63 -3.28 13.97
CA ALA A 18 4.62 -2.23 14.13
C ALA A 18 4.83 -1.07 13.13
N PHE A 19 6.07 -0.64 12.93
CA PHE A 19 6.43 0.38 11.96
C PHE A 19 6.02 -0.01 10.53
N PHE A 20 6.35 -1.22 10.08
CA PHE A 20 5.99 -1.69 8.74
C PHE A 20 4.48 -1.88 8.59
N SER A 21 3.81 -2.45 9.58
CA SER A 21 2.35 -2.66 9.59
C SER A 21 1.57 -1.34 9.58
N ALA A 22 2.01 -0.35 10.36
CA ALA A 22 1.45 0.99 10.35
C ALA A 22 1.68 1.70 9.00
N SER A 23 2.89 1.55 8.43
CA SER A 23 3.23 2.13 7.13
C SER A 23 2.34 1.57 6.02
N GLU A 24 2.15 0.25 5.95
CA GLU A 24 1.27 -0.40 4.99
C GLU A 24 -0.14 0.19 5.04
N THR A 25 -0.72 0.24 6.24
CA THR A 25 -2.09 0.71 6.43
C THR A 25 -2.22 2.21 6.17
N ALA A 26 -1.25 3.02 6.60
CA ALA A 26 -1.26 4.45 6.35
C ALA A 26 -1.27 4.75 4.85
N PHE A 27 -0.34 4.15 4.08
CA PHE A 27 -0.25 4.39 2.64
C PHE A 27 -1.42 3.83 1.83
N SER A 28 -2.05 2.74 2.27
CA SER A 28 -3.27 2.20 1.62
C SER A 28 -4.54 3.00 1.93
N SER A 29 -4.54 3.78 3.01
CA SER A 29 -5.70 4.56 3.47
C SER A 29 -5.57 6.08 3.18
N LEU A 30 -4.57 6.49 2.39
CA LEU A 30 -4.33 7.91 2.09
C LEU A 30 -5.42 8.52 1.20
N ASN A 31 -5.84 9.72 1.55
CA ASN A 31 -6.60 10.57 0.63
C ASN A 31 -5.63 11.34 -0.29
N GLN A 32 -5.48 10.85 -1.53
CA GLN A 32 -4.55 11.43 -2.50
C GLN A 32 -4.90 12.87 -2.87
N ILE A 33 -6.17 13.24 -2.92
CA ILE A 33 -6.62 14.59 -3.26
C ILE A 33 -6.17 15.59 -2.19
N ARG A 34 -6.41 15.27 -0.91
CA ARG A 34 -5.98 16.09 0.22
C ARG A 34 -4.46 16.19 0.29
N LEU A 35 -3.77 15.09 0.05
CA LEU A 35 -2.30 15.06 0.07
C LEU A 35 -1.71 15.94 -1.04
N LYS A 36 -2.31 15.93 -2.23
CA LYS A 36 -1.92 16.75 -3.36
C LYS A 36 -2.12 18.24 -3.05
N SER A 37 -3.27 18.63 -2.50
CA SER A 37 -3.52 20.01 -2.07
C SER A 37 -2.45 20.50 -1.07
N ARG A 38 -2.13 19.69 -0.05
CA ARG A 38 -1.09 20.04 0.92
C ARG A 38 0.30 20.17 0.29
N ALA A 39 0.61 19.34 -0.69
CA ALA A 39 1.88 19.41 -1.41
C ALA A 39 1.97 20.69 -2.27
N GLU A 40 0.87 21.11 -2.90
CA GLU A 40 0.75 22.37 -3.66
C GLU A 40 0.86 23.59 -2.75
N ASP A 41 0.39 23.50 -1.51
CA ASP A 41 0.53 24.53 -0.47
C ASP A 41 1.97 24.62 0.12
N GLY A 42 2.90 23.80 -0.38
CA GLY A 42 4.32 23.85 0.04
C GLY A 42 4.71 22.88 1.15
N ASP A 43 3.83 21.96 1.57
CA ASP A 43 4.17 20.91 2.55
C ASP A 43 5.11 19.87 1.93
N SER A 44 6.39 19.97 2.24
CA SER A 44 7.44 19.07 1.73
C SER A 44 7.28 17.62 2.20
N ALA A 45 6.65 17.38 3.35
CA ALA A 45 6.38 16.03 3.83
C ALA A 45 5.24 15.40 3.02
N ALA A 46 4.18 16.15 2.73
CA ALA A 46 3.10 15.73 1.86
C ALA A 46 3.60 15.44 0.43
N ALA A 47 4.44 16.30 -0.13
CA ALA A 47 5.06 16.09 -1.44
C ALA A 47 5.90 14.80 -1.49
N ARG A 48 6.65 14.50 -0.43
CA ARG A 48 7.41 13.24 -0.32
C ARG A 48 6.51 12.02 -0.29
N VAL A 49 5.45 12.03 0.51
CA VAL A 49 4.48 10.93 0.60
C VAL A 49 3.78 10.72 -0.74
N LEU A 50 3.41 11.81 -1.43
CA LEU A 50 2.80 11.75 -2.76
C LEU A 50 3.75 11.07 -3.77
N ALA A 51 5.01 11.51 -3.84
CA ALA A 51 6.02 10.91 -4.71
C ALA A 51 6.32 9.42 -4.41
N MET A 52 6.16 9.01 -3.15
CA MET A 52 6.25 7.59 -2.76
C MET A 52 5.00 6.81 -3.18
N SER A 53 3.82 7.41 -3.08
CA SER A 53 2.55 6.81 -3.50
C SER A 53 2.48 6.59 -5.02
N GLU A 54 3.12 7.43 -5.82
CA GLU A 54 3.27 7.23 -7.28
C GLU A 54 4.09 5.96 -7.62
N LYS A 55 4.93 5.50 -6.68
CA LYS A 55 5.72 4.27 -6.80
C LYS A 55 5.18 3.17 -5.88
N TYR A 56 3.86 3.04 -5.81
CA TYR A 56 3.17 2.20 -4.83
C TYR A 56 3.64 0.75 -4.82
N ASP A 57 3.83 0.13 -5.97
CA ASP A 57 4.33 -1.26 -6.07
C ASP A 57 5.71 -1.44 -5.42
N LYS A 58 6.62 -0.48 -5.62
CA LYS A 58 7.95 -0.50 -5.01
C LYS A 58 7.86 -0.27 -3.50
N LEU A 59 7.03 0.66 -3.10
CA LEU A 59 6.76 0.99 -1.70
C LEU A 59 6.21 -0.23 -0.96
N LEU A 60 5.14 -0.83 -1.48
CA LEU A 60 4.50 -2.00 -0.89
C LEU A 60 5.45 -3.19 -0.81
N SER A 61 6.22 -3.45 -1.88
CA SER A 61 7.25 -4.49 -1.87
C SER A 61 8.31 -4.25 -0.80
N THR A 62 8.74 -2.99 -0.61
CA THR A 62 9.71 -2.61 0.42
C THR A 62 9.18 -2.90 1.83
N ILE A 63 7.94 -2.50 2.10
CA ILE A 63 7.26 -2.73 3.38
C ILE A 63 7.12 -4.23 3.64
N LEU A 64 6.66 -4.98 2.65
CA LEU A 64 6.46 -6.43 2.75
C LEU A 64 7.78 -7.16 3.05
N ILE A 65 8.85 -6.82 2.34
CA ILE A 65 10.18 -7.40 2.57
C ILE A 65 10.66 -7.08 3.98
N GLY A 66 10.58 -5.82 4.39
CA GLY A 66 11.02 -5.38 5.72
C GLY A 66 10.24 -6.08 6.83
N ASN A 67 8.92 -6.13 6.73
CA ASN A 67 8.07 -6.81 7.70
C ASN A 67 8.38 -8.31 7.82
N ASN A 68 8.58 -9.00 6.69
CA ASN A 68 8.93 -10.42 6.70
C ASN A 68 10.30 -10.68 7.34
N ILE A 69 11.32 -9.87 7.00
CA ILE A 69 12.66 -10.00 7.61
C ILE A 69 12.56 -9.85 9.12
N VAL A 70 11.84 -8.85 9.60
CA VAL A 70 11.68 -8.56 11.02
C VAL A 70 10.93 -9.67 11.74
N ASN A 71 9.84 -10.16 11.17
CA ASN A 71 9.02 -11.21 11.79
C ASN A 71 9.76 -12.55 11.83
N ILE A 72 10.52 -12.91 10.79
CA ILE A 72 11.37 -14.11 10.79
C ILE A 72 12.48 -13.98 11.81
N ALA A 73 13.12 -12.82 11.92
CA ALA A 73 14.15 -12.55 12.91
C ALA A 73 13.58 -12.63 14.34
N ALA A 74 12.39 -12.07 14.58
CA ALA A 74 11.72 -12.14 15.88
C ALA A 74 11.40 -13.60 16.28
N ALA A 75 10.85 -14.39 15.35
CA ALA A 75 10.58 -15.80 15.57
C ALA A 75 11.86 -16.59 15.90
N SER A 76 12.94 -16.34 15.16
CA SER A 76 14.23 -17.01 15.36
C SER A 76 14.86 -16.67 16.72
N ILE A 77 14.92 -15.39 17.07
CA ILE A 77 15.47 -14.92 18.34
C ILE A 77 14.60 -15.39 19.52
N GLY A 78 13.28 -15.35 19.34
CA GLY A 78 12.35 -15.84 20.36
C GLY A 78 12.51 -17.33 20.62
N THR A 79 12.65 -18.14 19.59
CA THR A 79 12.90 -19.58 19.74
C THR A 79 14.18 -19.82 20.53
N VAL A 80 15.28 -19.13 20.21
CA VAL A 80 16.53 -19.24 20.97
C VAL A 80 16.37 -18.79 22.43
N LEU A 81 15.60 -17.74 22.69
CA LEU A 81 15.34 -17.25 24.03
C LEU A 81 14.56 -18.30 24.85
N PHE A 82 13.44 -18.78 24.33
CA PHE A 82 12.56 -19.70 25.05
C PHE A 82 13.16 -21.10 25.24
N THR A 83 13.94 -21.60 24.28
CA THR A 83 14.69 -22.88 24.46
C THR A 83 15.79 -22.79 25.49
N ARG A 84 16.31 -21.59 25.76
CA ARG A 84 17.26 -21.37 26.88
C ARG A 84 16.61 -21.20 28.22
N LEU A 85 15.37 -20.70 28.25
CA LEU A 85 14.62 -20.47 29.51
C LEU A 85 13.87 -21.69 29.97
N LEU A 86 13.40 -22.51 29.05
CA LEU A 86 12.67 -23.75 29.30
C LEU A 86 13.58 -24.95 28.92
N ASP A 87 13.05 -25.87 28.16
CA ASP A 87 13.77 -26.99 27.57
C ASP A 87 13.60 -26.96 26.02
N PRO A 88 14.46 -27.66 25.25
CA PRO A 88 14.42 -27.62 23.79
C PRO A 88 13.07 -28.01 23.18
N GLU A 89 12.35 -28.95 23.76
CA GLU A 89 11.08 -29.45 23.21
C GLU A 89 9.93 -28.47 23.47
N ARG A 90 9.80 -27.93 24.67
CA ARG A 90 8.73 -27.00 25.05
C ARG A 90 9.02 -25.56 24.62
N GLY A 91 10.30 -25.17 24.65
CA GLY A 91 10.72 -23.81 24.34
C GLY A 91 10.31 -23.36 22.96
N ALA A 92 10.45 -24.18 21.93
CA ALA A 92 10.05 -23.84 20.57
C ALA A 92 8.53 -23.63 20.43
N THR A 93 7.73 -24.52 21.04
CA THR A 93 6.26 -24.42 20.99
C THR A 93 5.74 -23.19 21.75
N VAL A 94 6.27 -22.98 22.98
CA VAL A 94 5.89 -21.81 23.79
C VAL A 94 6.30 -20.51 23.09
N SER A 95 7.51 -20.48 22.51
CA SER A 95 7.97 -19.33 21.72
C SER A 95 7.01 -18.96 20.60
N THR A 96 6.62 -19.94 19.80
CA THR A 96 5.70 -19.73 18.67
C THR A 96 4.38 -19.16 19.17
N PHE A 97 3.79 -19.73 20.22
CA PHE A 97 2.52 -19.25 20.75
C PHE A 97 2.61 -17.83 21.33
N VAL A 98 3.61 -17.58 22.18
CA VAL A 98 3.79 -16.26 22.82
C VAL A 98 4.10 -15.18 21.78
N LEU A 99 5.05 -15.46 20.86
CA LEU A 99 5.42 -14.47 19.84
C LEU A 99 4.30 -14.20 18.85
N THR A 100 3.51 -15.21 18.46
CA THR A 100 2.34 -15.00 17.62
C THR A 100 1.38 -14.00 18.27
N ILE A 101 1.06 -14.15 19.53
CA ILE A 101 0.18 -13.22 20.25
C ILE A 101 0.80 -11.82 20.35
N VAL A 102 2.07 -11.75 20.74
CA VAL A 102 2.78 -10.46 20.92
C VAL A 102 2.89 -9.71 19.60
N VAL A 103 3.34 -10.37 18.52
CA VAL A 103 3.49 -9.75 17.20
C VAL A 103 2.11 -9.37 16.64
N LEU A 104 1.11 -10.24 16.78
CA LEU A 104 -0.24 -9.95 16.30
C LEU A 104 -0.82 -8.69 16.97
N ILE A 105 -0.75 -8.60 18.31
CA ILE A 105 -1.33 -7.48 19.05
C ILE A 105 -0.51 -6.20 18.84
N PHE A 106 0.80 -6.26 19.13
CA PHE A 106 1.66 -5.06 19.19
C PHE A 106 2.36 -4.75 17.88
N GLY A 107 2.63 -5.76 17.04
CA GLY A 107 3.29 -5.60 15.75
C GLY A 107 2.34 -5.39 14.59
N GLU A 108 1.07 -5.82 14.68
CA GLU A 108 0.14 -5.77 13.53
C GLU A 108 -1.18 -5.07 13.85
N VAL A 109 -2.02 -5.61 14.72
CA VAL A 109 -3.40 -5.13 14.90
C VAL A 109 -3.44 -3.70 15.42
N THR A 110 -2.75 -3.44 16.54
CA THR A 110 -2.76 -2.10 17.14
C THR A 110 -2.16 -1.01 16.23
N PRO A 111 -0.98 -1.23 15.62
CA PRO A 111 -0.40 -0.23 14.72
C PRO A 111 -1.25 0.02 13.47
N LYS A 112 -1.87 -1.00 12.89
CA LYS A 112 -2.77 -0.86 11.74
C LYS A 112 -4.02 -0.06 12.10
N SER A 113 -4.61 -0.31 13.28
CA SER A 113 -5.78 0.44 13.75
C SER A 113 -5.46 1.93 13.92
N LEU A 114 -4.34 2.27 14.56
CA LEU A 114 -3.91 3.65 14.73
C LEU A 114 -3.60 4.34 13.38
N ALA A 115 -2.95 3.62 12.48
CA ALA A 115 -2.60 4.16 11.16
C ALA A 115 -3.84 4.42 10.29
N LYS A 116 -4.91 3.64 10.47
CA LYS A 116 -6.19 3.83 9.78
C LYS A 116 -6.92 5.07 10.26
N GLU A 117 -6.82 5.44 11.53
CA GLU A 117 -7.44 6.64 12.07
C GLU A 117 -6.75 7.94 11.64
N MET A 118 -5.41 7.91 11.48
CA MET A 118 -4.61 9.09 11.14
C MET A 118 -3.60 8.79 10.02
N PRO A 119 -4.06 8.37 8.82
CA PRO A 119 -3.17 7.85 7.78
C PRO A 119 -2.16 8.88 7.28
N GLU A 120 -2.55 10.14 7.08
CA GLU A 120 -1.67 11.20 6.60
C GLU A 120 -0.56 11.52 7.62
N THR A 121 -0.90 11.58 8.91
CA THR A 121 0.05 11.85 9.99
C THR A 121 1.08 10.73 10.09
N VAL A 122 0.63 9.48 10.08
CA VAL A 122 1.51 8.32 10.13
C VAL A 122 2.39 8.26 8.88
N ALA A 123 1.81 8.40 7.68
CA ALA A 123 2.56 8.36 6.42
C ALA A 123 3.66 9.44 6.36
N THR A 124 3.35 10.67 6.77
CA THR A 124 4.35 11.75 6.80
C THR A 124 5.47 11.47 7.80
N ALA A 125 5.13 10.93 8.98
CA ALA A 125 6.11 10.60 10.01
C ALA A 125 7.06 9.47 9.59
N VAL A 126 6.54 8.41 8.95
CA VAL A 126 7.34 7.24 8.55
C VAL A 126 8.09 7.45 7.22
N SER A 127 7.65 8.39 6.37
CA SER A 127 8.16 8.59 5.01
C SER A 127 9.68 8.79 4.91
N PRO A 128 10.40 9.49 5.79
CA PRO A 128 11.84 9.68 5.64
C PRO A 128 12.60 8.36 5.73
N PHE A 129 12.27 7.56 6.74
CA PHE A 129 12.93 6.28 6.97
C PHE A 129 12.53 5.24 5.92
N LEU A 130 11.24 5.22 5.55
CA LEU A 130 10.73 4.33 4.53
C LEU A 130 11.33 4.62 3.15
N ASN A 131 11.54 5.89 2.79
CA ASN A 131 12.25 6.27 1.56
C ASN A 131 13.70 5.76 1.54
N LEU A 132 14.40 5.82 2.67
CA LEU A 132 15.75 5.22 2.80
C LEU A 132 15.70 3.71 2.55
N LEU A 133 14.73 3.01 3.12
CA LEU A 133 14.54 1.57 2.92
C LEU A 133 14.19 1.23 1.47
N MET A 134 13.39 2.07 0.78
CA MET A 134 13.09 1.89 -0.64
C MET A 134 14.35 1.95 -1.51
N ILE A 135 15.31 2.79 -1.15
CA ILE A 135 16.62 2.86 -1.83
C ILE A 135 17.44 1.61 -1.51
N LEU A 136 17.53 1.24 -0.24
CA LEU A 136 18.29 0.08 0.22
C LEU A 136 17.79 -1.23 -0.39
N PHE A 137 16.47 -1.42 -0.46
CA PHE A 137 15.86 -2.64 -0.99
C PHE A 137 15.65 -2.60 -2.51
N THR A 138 16.14 -1.57 -3.22
CA THR A 138 16.03 -1.49 -4.69
C THR A 138 16.52 -2.74 -5.41
N PRO A 139 17.67 -3.34 -5.09
CA PRO A 139 18.12 -4.56 -5.78
C PRO A 139 17.16 -5.74 -5.58
N LEU A 140 16.57 -5.84 -4.39
CA LEU A 140 15.65 -6.91 -4.06
C LEU A 140 14.27 -6.69 -4.70
N THR A 141 13.76 -5.45 -4.66
CA THR A 141 12.49 -5.10 -5.33
C THR A 141 12.60 -5.22 -6.85
N TRP A 142 13.78 -4.97 -7.44
CA TRP A 142 14.03 -5.23 -8.86
C TRP A 142 13.90 -6.73 -9.18
N LEU A 143 14.45 -7.62 -8.35
CA LEU A 143 14.32 -9.07 -8.52
C LEU A 143 12.84 -9.50 -8.48
N PHE A 144 12.05 -8.98 -7.53
CA PHE A 144 10.60 -9.24 -7.47
C PHE A 144 9.86 -8.71 -8.70
N SER A 145 10.26 -7.56 -9.24
CA SER A 145 9.66 -7.00 -10.45
C SER A 145 9.93 -7.89 -11.67
N GLN A 146 11.11 -8.50 -11.77
CA GLN A 146 11.41 -9.46 -12.83
C GLN A 146 10.56 -10.73 -12.69
N TRP A 147 10.36 -11.20 -11.45
CA TRP A 147 9.49 -12.34 -11.16
C TRP A 147 8.03 -12.06 -11.55
N LYS A 148 7.51 -10.88 -11.19
CA LYS A 148 6.17 -10.43 -11.63
C LYS A 148 6.03 -10.41 -13.16
N ARG A 149 7.04 -9.92 -13.89
CA ARG A 149 7.03 -9.93 -15.37
C ARG A 149 7.02 -11.35 -15.93
N LEU A 150 7.80 -12.25 -15.34
CA LEU A 150 7.81 -13.66 -15.75
C LEU A 150 6.43 -14.30 -15.54
N LEU A 151 5.81 -14.10 -14.38
CA LEU A 151 4.46 -14.59 -14.10
C LEU A 151 3.41 -13.95 -15.02
N GLY A 152 3.51 -12.65 -15.30
CA GLY A 152 2.62 -11.93 -16.21
C GLY A 152 2.67 -12.46 -17.65
N HIS A 153 3.79 -13.07 -18.06
CA HIS A 153 3.90 -13.74 -19.35
C HIS A 153 3.11 -15.06 -19.40
N PHE A 154 2.97 -15.73 -18.26
CA PHE A 154 2.16 -16.98 -18.14
C PHE A 154 0.68 -16.66 -17.88
N ILE A 155 0.39 -15.59 -17.16
CA ILE A 155 -0.97 -15.12 -16.89
C ILE A 155 -1.25 -14.04 -17.94
N ARG A 156 -1.80 -14.44 -19.08
CA ARG A 156 -2.31 -13.53 -20.10
C ARG A 156 -3.50 -12.80 -19.48
N SER A 157 -3.26 -11.64 -18.85
CA SER A 157 -4.33 -10.80 -18.33
C SER A 157 -5.08 -10.22 -19.52
N THR A 158 -6.25 -10.77 -19.76
CA THR A 158 -7.26 -10.28 -20.71
C THR A 158 -8.09 -9.20 -20.01
N GLU A 159 -7.47 -8.31 -19.32
CA GLU A 159 -8.10 -7.11 -18.77
C GLU A 159 -7.24 -5.92 -19.21
N GLU A 160 -7.51 -5.43 -20.42
CA GLU A 160 -7.37 -4.02 -20.68
C GLU A 160 -8.43 -3.36 -19.78
N ASP A 161 -7.98 -2.61 -18.77
CA ASP A 161 -8.80 -1.66 -18.02
C ASP A 161 -9.27 -0.53 -18.96
N THR A 162 -10.07 -0.86 -19.94
CA THR A 162 -10.87 0.10 -20.66
C THR A 162 -12.05 0.40 -19.76
N ILE A 163 -11.99 1.57 -19.09
CA ILE A 163 -13.14 2.09 -18.34
C ILE A 163 -14.33 2.03 -19.30
N THR A 164 -15.25 1.13 -19.01
CA THR A 164 -16.42 0.93 -19.84
C THR A 164 -17.32 2.17 -19.72
N GLU A 165 -18.00 2.56 -20.81
CA GLU A 165 -18.92 3.71 -20.81
C GLU A 165 -19.96 3.64 -19.66
N GLY A 166 -20.33 2.41 -19.24
CA GLY A 166 -21.17 2.14 -18.08
C GLY A 166 -20.51 2.48 -16.73
N GLU A 167 -19.19 2.23 -16.58
CA GLU A 167 -18.45 2.58 -15.35
C GLU A 167 -18.26 4.09 -15.22
N LEU A 168 -18.01 4.79 -16.32
CA LEU A 168 -17.99 6.26 -16.36
C LEU A 168 -19.34 6.86 -15.95
N MET A 169 -20.45 6.30 -16.45
CA MET A 169 -21.80 6.74 -16.07
C MET A 169 -22.09 6.48 -14.58
N THR A 170 -21.63 5.37 -14.04
CA THR A 170 -21.78 5.05 -12.62
C THR A 170 -20.97 6.00 -11.75
N MET A 171 -19.70 6.28 -12.11
CA MET A 171 -18.85 7.24 -11.41
C MET A 171 -19.41 8.66 -11.44
N VAL A 172 -20.00 9.09 -12.56
CA VAL A 172 -20.64 10.40 -12.67
C VAL A 172 -21.89 10.46 -11.78
N SER A 173 -22.73 9.40 -11.77
CA SER A 173 -23.94 9.37 -10.95
C SER A 173 -23.63 9.28 -9.45
N GLU A 174 -22.53 8.64 -9.08
CA GLU A 174 -22.06 8.55 -7.70
C GLU A 174 -21.50 9.90 -7.20
N ALA A 175 -20.72 10.59 -8.05
CA ALA A 175 -20.24 11.94 -7.78
C ALA A 175 -21.38 12.98 -7.70
N GLU A 176 -22.47 12.78 -8.44
CA GLU A 176 -23.68 13.59 -8.39
C GLU A 176 -24.46 13.36 -7.09
N ASN A 177 -24.56 12.11 -6.63
CA ASN A 177 -25.19 11.75 -5.36
C ASN A 177 -24.41 12.24 -4.13
N ASP A 178 -23.07 12.29 -4.21
CA ASP A 178 -22.19 12.80 -3.15
C ASP A 178 -22.15 14.34 -3.09
N GLY A 179 -22.87 15.04 -3.98
CA GLY A 179 -22.98 16.49 -4.01
C GLY A 179 -21.75 17.23 -4.52
N GLU A 180 -20.78 16.51 -5.09
CA GLU A 180 -19.57 17.13 -5.66
C GLU A 180 -19.78 17.76 -7.05
N LEU A 181 -20.83 17.32 -7.76
CA LEU A 181 -21.21 17.87 -9.08
C LEU A 181 -22.60 18.48 -9.03
N THR A 182 -22.72 19.73 -9.43
CA THR A 182 -24.04 20.39 -9.59
C THR A 182 -24.67 19.93 -10.91
N ASP A 183 -25.97 19.71 -10.98
CA ASP A 183 -26.80 19.30 -12.16
C ASP A 183 -26.39 19.97 -13.47
N ARG A 184 -25.91 21.21 -13.38
CA ARG A 184 -25.48 22.02 -14.53
C ARG A 184 -24.14 21.57 -15.14
N LYS A 185 -23.27 20.89 -14.37
CA LYS A 185 -21.99 20.35 -14.87
C LYS A 185 -22.13 18.93 -15.40
N ALA A 186 -22.99 18.13 -14.81
CA ALA A 186 -23.28 16.78 -15.29
C ALA A 186 -23.96 16.81 -16.66
N SER A 187 -24.92 17.68 -16.90
CA SER A 187 -25.59 17.85 -18.20
C SER A 187 -24.67 18.38 -19.30
N SER A 188 -23.63 19.16 -18.94
CA SER A 188 -22.66 19.69 -19.91
C SER A 188 -21.58 18.70 -20.30
N SER A 189 -21.25 17.73 -19.45
CA SER A 189 -20.28 16.68 -19.75
C SER A 189 -20.89 15.49 -20.53
N ALA A 190 -22.19 15.26 -20.40
CA ALA A 190 -22.89 14.20 -21.15
C ALA A 190 -23.24 14.62 -22.61
N ALA A 191 -23.38 15.92 -22.89
CA ALA A 191 -23.79 16.42 -24.20
C ALA A 191 -22.78 16.24 -25.34
N PRO A 192 -21.42 16.26 -25.15
CA PRO A 192 -20.48 16.17 -26.27
C PRO A 192 -20.30 14.77 -26.87
N LEU A 193 -20.53 13.70 -26.06
CA LEU A 193 -20.20 12.34 -26.52
C LEU A 193 -21.22 11.80 -27.54
N SER A 194 -22.48 12.17 -27.44
CA SER A 194 -23.50 11.73 -28.38
C SER A 194 -23.45 12.48 -29.72
N SER A 195 -23.02 13.74 -29.74
CA SER A 195 -22.98 14.57 -30.97
C SER A 195 -21.77 14.29 -31.85
N THR A 196 -20.62 13.89 -31.29
CA THR A 196 -19.40 13.55 -32.05
C THR A 196 -19.52 12.19 -32.71
N MET A 197 -20.18 11.22 -32.11
CA MET A 197 -20.32 9.87 -32.66
C MET A 197 -21.22 9.86 -33.91
N TRP A 198 -22.24 10.73 -34.00
CA TRP A 198 -23.09 10.89 -35.20
C TRP A 198 -22.40 11.60 -36.37
N ARG A 199 -21.44 12.45 -36.09
CA ARG A 199 -20.70 13.16 -37.16
C ARG A 199 -19.71 12.24 -37.89
N TRP A 200 -19.06 11.30 -37.21
CA TRP A 200 -18.15 10.32 -37.79
C TRP A 200 -18.88 9.30 -38.68
N ARG A 201 -20.09 8.91 -38.36
CA ARG A 201 -20.87 7.97 -39.18
C ARG A 201 -21.34 8.55 -40.50
N ARG A 202 -21.45 9.87 -40.62
CA ARG A 202 -21.86 10.54 -41.86
C ARG A 202 -20.70 10.83 -42.85
N SER A 203 -19.46 10.93 -42.35
CA SER A 203 -18.30 11.25 -43.19
C SER A 203 -17.64 10.01 -43.81
N SER A 204 -18.03 8.81 -43.45
CA SER A 204 -17.46 7.55 -43.95
C SER A 204 -18.27 6.87 -45.06
N ARG A 205 -19.22 7.57 -45.75
CA ARG A 205 -19.82 7.06 -46.98
C ARG A 205 -18.95 7.46 -48.17
N PRO A 206 -18.42 6.50 -48.92
CA PRO A 206 -17.68 6.84 -50.16
C PRO A 206 -18.61 7.48 -51.17
N ALA A 207 -18.13 8.47 -51.93
CA ALA A 207 -18.88 9.33 -52.82
C ALA A 207 -19.27 8.65 -54.16
N TRP A 208 -19.35 7.27 -54.21
CA TRP A 208 -19.63 6.54 -55.44
C TRP A 208 -20.59 5.35 -55.22
N MET A 209 -21.68 5.59 -54.54
CA MET A 209 -22.92 4.80 -54.63
C MET A 209 -24.12 5.73 -54.78
#